data_2ea47823b7de576db04bfa980e45161d
#
_entry.id   2ea47823b7de576db04bfa980e45161d
#
_cell.length_a   1.000
_cell.length_b   1.000
_cell.length_c   1.000
_cell.angle_alpha   90.00
_cell.angle_beta   90.00
_cell.angle_gamma   90.00
#
_symmetry.space_group_name_H-M   'P 1'
#
loop_
_entity.id
_entity.type
_entity.pdbx_description
1 polymer ?
#
loop_
_entity_poly.entity_id
_entity_poly.type
_entity_poly.pdbx_seq_one_letter_code
_entity_poly.pdbx_strand_id
1 'polypeptide(L)'
;MDPQTIRVLQTADVNPKDLTEVQLKEVRKLNFNDLDKDTSTRWTYDQYAGVAKKMIDQDARYRVPYFNAKKIKNMPATVTRDAQTGKVAELEIWDSWPVQDAKTGRVVNYKGYQLMIAMMGIPNQNDAHIYLLYNKYNDNNFNHWKCAGPIFGFNAKPTDQEWSGSATVNKDGSIQLFYADVDTRENTNHQKISTVNLKLKVNKKKNTISIAKRSHRHVLFEGNGYHYQTYKQWKSTNKGADNVAMRDAHVISVGGQRYLIFEASTGSNNYQGENQVYNWKNYGGTPKEALQNFLKVTANDDMRSRATWANAAIGIIRLTKNENNPKVAKVLPPLVNSLMVSDEIERPNIIPMNGKYYLFATTRLNRGAGDDLWQQADAKVGDNVAMLGWVSDHLTYGYKPLNGDAAVLVAS
;
A
#
# COMPACT_ATOMS: atom_id res chain seq x y z
N MET A 1 -6.10 27.51 -34.25
CA MET A 1 -5.93 26.78 -32.97
C MET A 1 -7.31 26.58 -32.37
N ASP A 2 -7.63 25.39 -31.90
CA ASP A 2 -8.96 25.13 -31.33
C ASP A 2 -9.15 25.84 -29.98
N PRO A 3 -10.41 26.09 -29.56
CA PRO A 3 -10.67 26.86 -28.34
C PRO A 3 -10.13 26.22 -27.06
N GLN A 4 -10.06 24.90 -26.99
CA GLN A 4 -9.53 24.19 -25.82
C GLN A 4 -8.01 24.42 -25.69
N THR A 5 -7.26 24.26 -26.79
CA THR A 5 -5.82 24.54 -26.82
C THR A 5 -5.54 25.98 -26.42
N ILE A 6 -6.30 26.96 -26.95
CA ILE A 6 -6.14 28.36 -26.59
C ILE A 6 -6.36 28.56 -25.09
N ARG A 7 -7.40 27.96 -24.52
CA ARG A 7 -7.72 28.06 -23.09
C ARG A 7 -6.57 27.54 -22.23
N VAL A 8 -6.03 26.34 -22.56
CA VAL A 8 -4.89 25.76 -21.82
C VAL A 8 -3.72 26.73 -21.80
N LEU A 9 -3.32 27.20 -22.97
CA LEU A 9 -2.14 28.05 -23.11
C LEU A 9 -2.34 29.40 -22.40
N GLN A 10 -3.52 29.99 -22.50
CA GLN A 10 -3.86 31.22 -21.78
C GLN A 10 -3.84 31.03 -20.26
N THR A 11 -4.46 29.94 -19.78
CA THR A 11 -4.50 29.62 -18.35
C THR A 11 -3.09 29.34 -17.78
N ALA A 12 -2.24 28.72 -18.58
CA ALA A 12 -0.85 28.43 -18.20
C ALA A 12 0.11 29.62 -18.43
N ASP A 13 -0.35 30.71 -18.98
CA ASP A 13 0.46 31.88 -19.38
C ASP A 13 1.65 31.46 -20.29
N VAL A 14 1.35 30.65 -21.30
CA VAL A 14 2.33 30.15 -22.27
C VAL A 14 1.97 30.68 -23.66
N ASN A 15 2.98 31.28 -24.33
CA ASN A 15 2.82 31.73 -25.69
C ASN A 15 2.87 30.53 -26.66
N PRO A 16 1.86 30.35 -27.54
CA PRO A 16 1.88 29.26 -28.52
C PRO A 16 3.14 29.20 -29.40
N LYS A 17 3.79 30.34 -29.63
CA LYS A 17 5.03 30.40 -30.42
C LYS A 17 6.24 29.77 -29.73
N ASP A 18 6.16 29.56 -28.42
CA ASP A 18 7.19 28.91 -27.64
C ASP A 18 7.10 27.39 -27.68
N LEU A 19 6.04 26.83 -28.31
CA LEU A 19 5.81 25.41 -28.43
C LEU A 19 6.04 24.90 -29.85
N THR A 20 6.58 23.69 -29.96
CA THR A 20 6.70 22.97 -31.23
C THR A 20 5.35 22.48 -31.74
N GLU A 21 5.24 22.18 -33.04
CA GLU A 21 4.04 21.57 -33.61
C GLU A 21 3.66 20.22 -32.94
N VAL A 22 4.66 19.44 -32.51
CA VAL A 22 4.44 18.19 -31.78
C VAL A 22 3.80 18.48 -30.43
N GLN A 23 4.33 19.42 -29.68
CA GLN A 23 3.78 19.83 -28.38
C GLN A 23 2.34 20.38 -28.51
N LEU A 24 2.08 21.20 -29.53
CA LEU A 24 0.74 21.69 -29.79
C LEU A 24 -0.26 20.58 -30.12
N LYS A 25 0.15 19.53 -30.84
CA LYS A 25 -0.68 18.35 -31.10
C LYS A 25 -1.02 17.62 -29.81
N GLU A 26 -0.07 17.47 -28.90
CA GLU A 26 -0.32 16.84 -27.60
C GLU A 26 -1.27 17.67 -26.73
N VAL A 27 -1.07 18.99 -26.66
CA VAL A 27 -1.93 19.91 -25.89
C VAL A 27 -3.39 19.84 -26.36
N ARG A 28 -3.64 19.65 -27.66
CA ARG A 28 -4.99 19.51 -28.22
C ARG A 28 -5.75 18.28 -27.72
N LYS A 29 -5.06 17.28 -27.17
CA LYS A 29 -5.68 16.06 -26.61
C LYS A 29 -6.05 16.19 -25.15
N LEU A 30 -5.61 17.25 -24.47
CA LEU A 30 -5.91 17.45 -23.04
C LEU A 30 -7.42 17.48 -22.77
N ASN A 31 -7.83 16.75 -21.74
CA ASN A 31 -9.19 16.71 -21.25
C ASN A 31 -9.26 17.38 -19.86
N PHE A 32 -10.13 18.37 -19.75
CA PHE A 32 -10.38 19.14 -18.52
C PHE A 32 -11.58 18.61 -17.72
N ASN A 33 -12.34 17.69 -18.30
CA ASN A 33 -13.48 17.09 -17.62
C ASN A 33 -13.00 16.22 -16.46
N ASP A 34 -13.79 16.16 -15.42
CA ASP A 34 -13.59 15.21 -14.35
C ASP A 34 -13.99 13.81 -14.83
N LEU A 35 -13.02 12.93 -14.93
CA LEU A 35 -13.27 11.54 -15.27
C LEU A 35 -13.61 10.71 -14.02
N ASP A 36 -13.31 11.23 -12.83
CA ASP A 36 -13.64 10.58 -11.57
C ASP A 36 -15.15 10.64 -11.33
N LYS A 37 -15.73 9.49 -11.11
CA LYS A 37 -17.16 9.34 -10.80
C LYS A 37 -17.38 8.96 -9.33
N ASP A 38 -16.39 9.16 -8.51
CA ASP A 38 -16.40 8.79 -7.10
C ASP A 38 -15.78 9.88 -6.21
N THR A 39 -15.62 9.57 -4.93
CA THR A 39 -15.13 10.49 -3.89
C THR A 39 -13.64 10.36 -3.61
N SER A 40 -12.88 9.65 -4.45
CA SER A 40 -11.45 9.39 -4.25
C SER A 40 -10.64 10.70 -4.27
N THR A 41 -9.67 10.79 -3.39
CA THR A 41 -8.63 11.81 -3.46
C THR A 41 -7.57 11.39 -4.47
N ARG A 42 -7.13 12.34 -5.28
CA ARG A 42 -6.08 12.11 -6.27
C ARG A 42 -4.73 12.53 -5.72
N TRP A 43 -3.74 11.63 -5.81
CA TRP A 43 -2.33 11.99 -5.63
C TRP A 43 -1.73 12.31 -6.99
N THR A 44 -1.38 13.59 -7.21
CA THR A 44 -1.06 14.14 -8.51
C THR A 44 0.44 14.10 -8.82
N TYR A 45 0.80 14.32 -10.09
CA TYR A 45 2.18 14.41 -10.53
C TYR A 45 2.97 15.53 -9.80
N ASP A 46 2.34 16.68 -9.60
CA ASP A 46 2.92 17.78 -8.83
C ASP A 46 3.26 17.37 -7.38
N GLN A 47 2.36 16.68 -6.72
CA GLN A 47 2.60 16.14 -5.37
C GLN A 47 3.72 15.11 -5.37
N TYR A 48 3.74 14.20 -6.34
CA TYR A 48 4.85 13.27 -6.55
C TYR A 48 6.19 14.03 -6.71
N ALA A 49 6.23 15.04 -7.55
CA ALA A 49 7.43 15.84 -7.77
C ALA A 49 7.89 16.56 -6.48
N GLY A 50 6.95 17.03 -5.67
CA GLY A 50 7.23 17.63 -4.35
C GLY A 50 7.89 16.64 -3.39
N VAL A 51 7.42 15.40 -3.34
CA VAL A 51 8.02 14.33 -2.53
C VAL A 51 9.42 14.00 -3.03
N ALA A 52 9.60 13.84 -4.34
CA ALA A 52 10.89 13.57 -4.95
C ALA A 52 11.91 14.69 -4.66
N LYS A 53 11.49 15.94 -4.75
CA LYS A 53 12.34 17.09 -4.44
C LYS A 53 12.82 17.08 -2.97
N LYS A 54 11.94 16.80 -2.02
CA LYS A 54 12.31 16.68 -0.60
C LYS A 54 13.35 15.58 -0.36
N MET A 55 13.26 14.49 -1.10
CA MET A 55 14.25 13.41 -1.05
C MET A 55 15.59 13.82 -1.69
N ILE A 56 15.57 14.42 -2.86
CA ILE A 56 16.75 14.90 -3.56
C ILE A 56 17.49 15.95 -2.71
N ASP A 57 16.76 16.89 -2.13
CA ASP A 57 17.30 17.96 -1.29
C ASP A 57 17.70 17.45 0.12
N GLN A 58 17.32 16.23 0.50
CA GLN A 58 17.52 15.70 1.85
C GLN A 58 17.00 16.64 2.94
N ASP A 59 15.80 17.17 2.72
CA ASP A 59 15.16 18.12 3.63
C ASP A 59 15.05 17.50 5.04
N ALA A 60 15.74 18.11 6.00
CA ALA A 60 15.86 17.61 7.37
C ALA A 60 14.51 17.44 8.11
N ARG A 61 13.45 18.09 7.64
CA ARG A 61 12.10 17.95 8.20
C ARG A 61 11.43 16.65 7.80
N TYR A 62 11.85 16.03 6.69
CA TYR A 62 11.20 14.87 6.08
C TYR A 62 12.11 13.65 5.96
N ARG A 63 13.42 13.83 5.80
CA ARG A 63 14.31 12.69 5.65
C ARG A 63 14.34 11.82 6.92
N VAL A 64 14.41 10.53 6.72
CA VAL A 64 14.65 9.58 7.82
C VAL A 64 15.95 9.97 8.55
N PRO A 65 15.96 10.02 9.88
CA PRO A 65 17.20 10.30 10.61
C PRO A 65 18.29 9.28 10.29
N TYR A 66 19.53 9.73 10.10
CA TYR A 66 20.65 8.82 9.91
C TYR A 66 20.85 7.93 11.11
N PHE A 67 21.14 6.68 10.86
CA PHE A 67 21.39 5.68 11.91
C PHE A 67 22.59 4.81 11.55
N ASN A 68 23.18 4.15 12.55
CA ASN A 68 24.29 3.26 12.34
C ASN A 68 23.79 1.85 12.02
N ALA A 69 23.84 1.46 10.76
CA ALA A 69 23.38 0.15 10.27
C ALA A 69 24.09 -1.04 10.95
N LYS A 70 25.31 -0.86 11.46
CA LYS A 70 26.04 -1.90 12.23
C LYS A 70 25.38 -2.25 13.56
N LYS A 71 24.45 -1.41 14.03
CA LYS A 71 23.65 -1.67 15.25
C LYS A 71 22.37 -2.45 14.97
N ILE A 72 22.02 -2.68 13.73
CA ILE A 72 20.89 -3.53 13.36
C ILE A 72 21.25 -4.97 13.70
N LYS A 73 20.35 -5.65 14.41
CA LYS A 73 20.50 -7.05 14.81
C LYS A 73 19.21 -7.80 14.48
N ASN A 74 19.39 -9.06 14.08
CA ASN A 74 18.25 -9.96 13.95
C ASN A 74 17.70 -10.32 15.33
N MET A 75 16.40 -10.48 15.41
CA MET A 75 15.71 -10.98 16.59
C MET A 75 16.02 -12.49 16.73
N PRO A 76 16.48 -12.99 17.89
CA PRO A 76 16.78 -14.44 18.05
C PRO A 76 15.59 -15.35 17.74
N ALA A 77 14.36 -14.87 17.92
CA ALA A 77 13.14 -15.61 17.60
C ALA A 77 12.99 -15.97 16.10
N THR A 78 13.78 -15.34 15.21
CA THR A 78 13.78 -15.68 13.76
C THR A 78 14.55 -16.98 13.48
N VAL A 79 15.36 -17.47 14.40
CA VAL A 79 15.97 -18.81 14.31
C VAL A 79 14.91 -19.82 14.71
N THR A 80 14.20 -20.34 13.71
CA THR A 80 13.03 -21.21 13.93
C THR A 80 12.87 -22.18 12.78
N ARG A 81 11.87 -23.07 12.86
CA ARG A 81 11.56 -24.00 11.80
C ARG A 81 10.88 -23.29 10.63
N ASP A 82 11.47 -23.42 9.46
CA ASP A 82 10.91 -22.91 8.21
C ASP A 82 9.63 -23.62 7.80
N ALA A 83 8.64 -22.87 7.30
CA ALA A 83 7.33 -23.40 6.93
C ALA A 83 7.38 -24.40 5.77
N GLN A 84 8.27 -24.20 4.80
CA GLN A 84 8.39 -25.09 3.62
C GLN A 84 9.23 -26.32 3.91
N THR A 85 10.42 -26.14 4.46
CA THR A 85 11.39 -27.22 4.67
C THR A 85 11.19 -28.00 5.98
N GLY A 86 10.53 -27.38 6.97
CA GLY A 86 10.38 -27.91 8.33
C GLY A 86 11.68 -27.95 9.14
N LYS A 87 12.80 -27.47 8.57
CA LYS A 87 14.12 -27.44 9.22
C LYS A 87 14.35 -26.12 9.94
N VAL A 88 15.10 -26.16 11.00
CA VAL A 88 15.54 -24.93 11.69
C VAL A 88 16.49 -24.15 10.78
N ALA A 89 16.22 -22.87 10.60
CA ALA A 89 17.02 -21.94 9.83
C ALA A 89 16.95 -20.55 10.47
N GLU A 90 17.89 -19.69 10.14
CA GLU A 90 17.82 -18.27 10.43
C GLU A 90 16.98 -17.61 9.33
N LEU A 91 15.75 -17.19 9.68
CA LEU A 91 14.82 -16.58 8.74
C LEU A 91 14.99 -15.07 8.76
N GLU A 92 14.78 -14.42 7.62
CA GLU A 92 14.63 -12.97 7.57
C GLU A 92 13.18 -12.57 7.78
N ILE A 93 12.97 -11.38 8.36
CA ILE A 93 11.67 -10.74 8.48
C ILE A 93 11.57 -9.65 7.41
N TRP A 94 10.48 -9.68 6.63
CA TRP A 94 10.08 -8.57 5.79
C TRP A 94 9.09 -7.68 6.55
N ASP A 95 7.80 -7.79 6.22
CA ASP A 95 6.77 -7.05 6.91
C ASP A 95 6.36 -7.70 8.22
N SER A 96 6.09 -6.88 9.21
CA SER A 96 5.53 -7.34 10.48
C SER A 96 4.47 -6.37 11.00
N TRP A 97 3.51 -6.88 11.76
CA TRP A 97 2.44 -6.08 12.34
C TRP A 97 1.99 -6.67 13.68
N PRO A 98 1.68 -5.83 14.65
CA PRO A 98 1.17 -6.30 15.92
C PRO A 98 -0.31 -6.69 15.81
N VAL A 99 -0.78 -7.50 16.76
CA VAL A 99 -2.22 -7.62 17.02
C VAL A 99 -2.67 -6.34 17.71
N GLN A 100 -3.63 -5.64 17.09
CA GLN A 100 -4.07 -4.31 17.48
C GLN A 100 -5.55 -4.29 17.88
N ASP A 101 -5.90 -3.35 18.73
CA ASP A 101 -7.29 -2.93 18.89
C ASP A 101 -7.77 -2.17 17.65
N ALA A 102 -8.81 -2.66 17.01
CA ALA A 102 -9.27 -2.11 15.73
C ALA A 102 -9.85 -0.69 15.85
N LYS A 103 -10.24 -0.21 17.06
CA LYS A 103 -10.74 1.15 17.26
C LYS A 103 -9.62 2.17 17.41
N THR A 104 -8.54 1.77 18.10
CA THR A 104 -7.49 2.70 18.54
C THR A 104 -6.19 2.53 17.78
N GLY A 105 -5.99 1.40 17.07
CA GLY A 105 -4.72 1.04 16.46
C GLY A 105 -3.61 0.69 17.46
N ARG A 106 -3.92 0.61 18.77
CA ARG A 106 -2.94 0.30 19.80
C ARG A 106 -2.70 -1.20 19.92
N VAL A 107 -1.47 -1.56 20.28
CA VAL A 107 -1.08 -2.95 20.57
C VAL A 107 -1.92 -3.49 21.71
N VAL A 108 -2.49 -4.67 21.54
CA VAL A 108 -3.35 -5.31 22.54
C VAL A 108 -2.52 -6.00 23.62
N ASN A 109 -2.93 -5.86 24.87
CA ASN A 109 -2.49 -6.74 25.96
C ASN A 109 -3.31 -8.04 25.90
N TYR A 110 -2.78 -9.05 25.22
CA TYR A 110 -3.42 -10.36 25.09
C TYR A 110 -3.05 -11.27 26.26
N LYS A 111 -3.84 -11.28 27.32
CA LYS A 111 -3.61 -12.13 28.52
C LYS A 111 -2.21 -11.98 29.14
N GLY A 112 -1.65 -10.79 29.07
CA GLY A 112 -0.29 -10.48 29.57
C GLY A 112 0.81 -10.56 28.52
N TYR A 113 0.46 -10.72 27.25
CA TYR A 113 1.39 -10.79 26.11
C TYR A 113 1.07 -9.74 25.04
N GLN A 114 2.07 -9.37 24.30
CA GLN A 114 1.98 -8.71 23.01
C GLN A 114 2.26 -9.73 21.90
N LEU A 115 1.51 -9.63 20.82
CA LEU A 115 1.56 -10.56 19.70
C LEU A 115 1.96 -9.82 18.43
N MET A 116 2.78 -10.44 17.60
CA MET A 116 3.20 -9.92 16.32
C MET A 116 3.06 -11.01 15.25
N ILE A 117 2.51 -10.65 14.12
CA ILE A 117 2.55 -11.46 12.91
C ILE A 117 3.71 -10.96 12.06
N ALA A 118 4.52 -11.85 11.54
CA ALA A 118 5.68 -11.50 10.71
C ALA A 118 5.74 -12.35 9.46
N MET A 119 5.97 -11.72 8.33
CA MET A 119 6.28 -12.39 7.09
C MET A 119 7.76 -12.77 7.11
N MET A 120 8.05 -14.06 7.09
CA MET A 120 9.39 -14.60 7.27
C MET A 120 9.68 -15.68 6.23
N GLY A 121 10.96 -15.86 5.92
CA GLY A 121 11.44 -16.92 5.05
C GLY A 121 12.95 -17.04 5.03
N ILE A 122 13.46 -18.06 4.37
CA ILE A 122 14.88 -18.27 4.15
C ILE A 122 15.43 -17.13 3.26
N PRO A 123 16.53 -16.46 3.65
CA PRO A 123 17.10 -15.39 2.86
C PRO A 123 17.36 -15.77 1.40
N ASN A 124 17.06 -14.87 0.49
CA ASN A 124 17.23 -15.05 -0.96
C ASN A 124 16.45 -16.24 -1.58
N GLN A 125 15.45 -16.75 -0.86
CA GLN A 125 14.51 -17.74 -1.37
C GLN A 125 13.14 -17.09 -1.57
N ASN A 126 12.34 -17.63 -2.50
CA ASN A 126 10.93 -17.26 -2.62
C ASN A 126 10.12 -18.05 -1.57
N ASP A 127 10.26 -17.69 -0.31
CA ASP A 127 9.76 -18.40 0.86
C ASP A 127 9.08 -17.43 1.83
N ALA A 128 8.00 -16.77 1.37
CA ALA A 128 7.28 -15.80 2.17
C ALA A 128 6.03 -16.42 2.82
N HIS A 129 6.12 -16.71 4.12
CA HIS A 129 5.03 -17.21 4.94
C HIS A 129 4.90 -16.39 6.22
N ILE A 130 3.72 -16.43 6.85
CA ILE A 130 3.47 -15.65 8.06
C ILE A 130 3.57 -16.51 9.32
N TYR A 131 4.21 -15.95 10.32
CA TYR A 131 4.53 -16.58 11.61
C TYR A 131 3.95 -15.78 12.76
N LEU A 132 3.60 -16.44 13.85
CA LEU A 132 3.19 -15.81 15.10
C LEU A 132 4.39 -15.70 16.05
N LEU A 133 4.71 -14.46 16.42
CA LEU A 133 5.69 -14.15 17.46
C LEU A 133 5.00 -13.52 18.67
N TYR A 134 5.59 -13.70 19.85
CA TYR A 134 5.03 -13.16 21.07
C TYR A 134 6.11 -12.83 22.11
N ASN A 135 5.78 -11.88 22.97
CA ASN A 135 6.58 -11.51 24.14
C ASN A 135 5.63 -11.07 25.26
N LYS A 136 6.12 -10.92 26.47
CA LYS A 136 5.34 -10.29 27.54
C LYS A 136 4.96 -8.88 27.16
N TYR A 137 3.77 -8.46 27.55
CA TYR A 137 3.29 -7.11 27.24
C TYR A 137 4.20 -6.05 27.86
N ASN A 138 4.54 -5.02 27.10
CA ASN A 138 5.50 -3.96 27.45
C ASN A 138 6.97 -4.40 27.65
N ASP A 139 7.32 -5.63 27.34
CA ASP A 139 8.72 -6.04 27.30
C ASP A 139 9.29 -5.78 25.90
N ASN A 140 10.16 -4.79 25.80
CA ASN A 140 10.79 -4.36 24.55
C ASN A 140 12.15 -5.01 24.29
N ASN A 141 12.56 -5.98 25.11
CA ASN A 141 13.82 -6.68 24.90
C ASN A 141 13.71 -7.66 23.73
N PHE A 142 14.50 -7.43 22.69
CA PHE A 142 14.56 -8.28 21.50
C PHE A 142 14.81 -9.76 21.80
N ASN A 143 15.61 -10.05 22.82
CA ASN A 143 15.98 -11.42 23.18
C ASN A 143 14.86 -12.20 23.88
N HIS A 144 13.80 -11.52 24.32
CA HIS A 144 12.69 -12.17 25.03
C HIS A 144 11.55 -12.60 24.13
N TRP A 145 11.58 -12.19 22.87
CA TRP A 145 10.61 -12.64 21.88
C TRP A 145 10.73 -14.13 21.59
N LYS A 146 9.61 -14.78 21.33
CA LYS A 146 9.50 -16.19 20.99
C LYS A 146 8.67 -16.37 19.74
N CYS A 147 8.94 -17.44 18.98
CA CYS A 147 8.18 -17.82 17.82
C CYS A 147 7.26 -19.00 18.15
N ALA A 148 5.95 -18.85 17.89
CA ALA A 148 4.97 -19.92 18.01
C ALA A 148 4.91 -20.81 16.75
N GLY A 149 5.64 -20.44 15.70
CA GLY A 149 5.68 -21.14 14.41
C GLY A 149 4.85 -20.48 13.32
N PRO A 150 4.87 -21.08 12.12
CA PRO A 150 4.09 -20.60 10.99
C PRO A 150 2.59 -20.75 11.26
N ILE A 151 1.83 -19.71 10.88
CA ILE A 151 0.38 -19.67 11.18
C ILE A 151 -0.36 -20.81 10.51
N PHE A 152 0.01 -21.18 9.30
CA PHE A 152 -0.65 -22.27 8.56
C PHE A 152 0.06 -23.63 8.66
N GLY A 153 1.04 -23.73 9.56
CA GLY A 153 1.78 -24.98 9.80
C GLY A 153 2.92 -25.21 8.82
N PHE A 154 3.42 -26.43 8.82
CA PHE A 154 4.54 -26.86 7.99
C PHE A 154 4.09 -27.52 6.68
N ASN A 155 5.05 -27.82 5.80
CA ASN A 155 4.82 -28.32 4.43
C ASN A 155 4.12 -27.30 3.52
N ALA A 156 4.36 -26.04 3.75
CA ALA A 156 3.93 -24.97 2.86
C ALA A 156 4.55 -25.15 1.47
N LYS A 157 3.82 -24.72 0.44
CA LYS A 157 4.31 -24.78 -0.94
C LYS A 157 4.94 -23.43 -1.32
N PRO A 158 6.03 -23.40 -2.10
CA PRO A 158 6.63 -22.16 -2.58
C PRO A 158 5.66 -21.30 -3.40
N THR A 159 4.67 -21.93 -4.02
CA THR A 159 3.67 -21.25 -4.87
C THR A 159 2.49 -20.67 -4.10
N ASP A 160 2.31 -21.04 -2.83
CA ASP A 160 1.19 -20.64 -1.99
C ASP A 160 1.74 -19.83 -0.81
N GLN A 161 1.98 -18.52 -1.06
CA GLN A 161 2.58 -17.62 -0.09
C GLN A 161 1.53 -16.83 0.71
N GLU A 162 1.91 -16.34 1.86
CA GLU A 162 1.13 -15.39 2.63
C GLU A 162 1.95 -14.11 2.84
N TRP A 163 1.36 -12.97 2.47
CA TRP A 163 1.99 -11.66 2.61
C TRP A 163 1.25 -10.80 3.63
N SER A 164 1.64 -9.56 3.71
CA SER A 164 1.26 -8.57 4.71
C SER A 164 -0.23 -8.38 4.94
N GLY A 165 -0.55 -7.95 6.15
CA GLY A 165 -1.92 -7.70 6.56
C GLY A 165 -2.03 -7.02 7.91
N SER A 166 -3.07 -7.37 8.66
CA SER A 166 -3.34 -6.88 10.02
C SER A 166 -4.04 -7.93 10.86
N ALA A 167 -4.09 -7.72 12.16
CA ALA A 167 -4.78 -8.62 13.07
C ALA A 167 -5.41 -7.85 14.25
N THR A 168 -6.57 -8.33 14.69
CA THR A 168 -7.28 -7.75 15.83
C THR A 168 -7.90 -8.84 16.71
N VAL A 169 -8.24 -8.49 17.95
CA VAL A 169 -8.91 -9.43 18.86
C VAL A 169 -10.42 -9.31 18.71
N ASN A 170 -11.09 -10.44 18.55
CA ASN A 170 -12.55 -10.54 18.57
C ASN A 170 -13.10 -10.52 20.00
N LYS A 171 -14.40 -10.32 20.16
CA LYS A 171 -15.09 -10.30 21.47
C LYS A 171 -14.95 -11.60 22.24
N ASP A 172 -14.83 -12.74 21.54
CA ASP A 172 -14.63 -14.07 22.14
C ASP A 172 -13.16 -14.36 22.53
N GLY A 173 -12.25 -13.39 22.32
CA GLY A 173 -10.82 -13.53 22.60
C GLY A 173 -10.05 -14.26 21.50
N SER A 174 -10.67 -14.65 20.40
CA SER A 174 -9.95 -15.13 19.23
C SER A 174 -9.29 -13.99 18.47
N ILE A 175 -8.29 -14.31 17.65
CA ILE A 175 -7.60 -13.36 16.77
C ILE A 175 -8.18 -13.46 15.37
N GLN A 176 -8.65 -12.35 14.84
CA GLN A 176 -9.01 -12.27 13.43
C GLN A 176 -7.83 -11.72 12.65
N LEU A 177 -7.28 -12.54 11.78
CA LEU A 177 -6.16 -12.23 10.91
C LEU A 177 -6.67 -11.94 9.50
N PHE A 178 -6.17 -10.85 8.91
CA PHE A 178 -6.32 -10.48 7.51
C PHE A 178 -4.93 -10.46 6.88
N TYR A 179 -4.77 -11.06 5.71
CA TYR A 179 -3.49 -11.20 5.04
C TYR A 179 -3.68 -11.31 3.52
N ALA A 180 -2.62 -11.17 2.75
CA ALA A 180 -2.66 -11.46 1.32
C ALA A 180 -2.29 -12.93 1.09
N ASP A 181 -3.20 -13.68 0.48
CA ASP A 181 -2.98 -15.02 -0.05
C ASP A 181 -2.46 -14.89 -1.48
N VAL A 182 -1.27 -15.38 -1.75
CA VAL A 182 -0.55 -15.10 -3.00
C VAL A 182 -0.22 -16.38 -3.74
N ASP A 183 -0.75 -16.53 -4.95
CA ASP A 183 -0.46 -17.61 -5.86
C ASP A 183 0.58 -17.18 -6.88
N THR A 184 1.72 -17.87 -6.93
CA THR A 184 2.84 -17.57 -7.81
C THR A 184 3.02 -18.58 -8.95
N ARG A 185 2.08 -19.52 -9.16
CA ARG A 185 2.21 -20.61 -10.13
C ARG A 185 2.36 -20.16 -11.59
N GLU A 186 1.74 -19.04 -11.96
CA GLU A 186 1.81 -18.51 -13.32
C GLU A 186 2.95 -17.51 -13.53
N ASN A 187 3.96 -17.54 -12.68
CA ASN A 187 5.06 -16.57 -12.71
C ASN A 187 4.58 -15.12 -12.50
N THR A 188 3.46 -14.97 -11.80
CA THR A 188 2.85 -13.71 -11.38
C THR A 188 2.51 -13.79 -9.91
N ASN A 189 2.26 -12.65 -9.28
CA ASN A 189 1.82 -12.59 -7.89
C ASN A 189 0.31 -12.37 -7.85
N HIS A 190 -0.48 -13.44 -8.02
CA HIS A 190 -1.93 -13.35 -7.92
C HIS A 190 -2.33 -13.20 -6.45
N GLN A 191 -2.64 -11.99 -6.05
CA GLN A 191 -2.92 -11.58 -4.68
C GLN A 191 -4.42 -11.55 -4.41
N LYS A 192 -4.80 -12.02 -3.22
CA LYS A 192 -6.18 -12.05 -2.73
C LYS A 192 -6.18 -11.67 -1.25
N ILE A 193 -7.03 -10.76 -0.86
CA ILE A 193 -7.24 -10.48 0.57
C ILE A 193 -8.00 -11.65 1.18
N SER A 194 -7.39 -12.29 2.16
CA SER A 194 -7.93 -13.45 2.86
C SER A 194 -8.01 -13.22 4.35
N THR A 195 -8.77 -14.05 5.03
CA THR A 195 -8.93 -14.00 6.49
C THR A 195 -8.97 -15.38 7.11
N VAL A 196 -8.61 -15.45 8.38
CA VAL A 196 -8.71 -16.64 9.21
C VAL A 196 -8.94 -16.25 10.66
N ASN A 197 -9.72 -17.05 11.36
CA ASN A 197 -9.89 -16.94 12.81
C ASN A 197 -8.91 -17.88 13.53
N LEU A 198 -8.16 -17.33 14.49
CA LEU A 198 -7.18 -18.07 15.28
C LEU A 198 -7.59 -18.13 16.73
N LYS A 199 -7.63 -19.34 17.31
CA LYS A 199 -7.69 -19.54 18.76
C LYS A 199 -6.31 -19.89 19.28
N LEU A 200 -5.84 -19.14 20.28
CA LEU A 200 -4.53 -19.33 20.87
C LEU A 200 -4.65 -20.03 22.23
N LYS A 201 -3.67 -20.86 22.55
CA LYS A 201 -3.49 -21.45 23.87
C LYS A 201 -2.32 -20.76 24.56
N VAL A 202 -2.60 -20.15 25.72
CA VAL A 202 -1.60 -19.49 26.57
C VAL A 202 -1.26 -20.39 27.73
N ASN A 203 0.00 -20.73 27.91
CA ASN A 203 0.52 -21.44 29.06
C ASN A 203 1.41 -20.51 29.89
N LYS A 204 0.84 -19.90 30.92
CA LYS A 204 1.54 -18.93 31.78
C LYS A 204 2.67 -19.56 32.57
N LYS A 205 2.55 -20.83 33.00
CA LYS A 205 3.59 -21.52 33.76
C LYS A 205 4.84 -21.76 32.90
N LYS A 206 4.66 -22.15 31.65
CA LYS A 206 5.75 -22.37 30.69
C LYS A 206 6.14 -21.11 29.92
N ASN A 207 5.40 -20.02 30.10
CA ASN A 207 5.59 -18.76 29.34
C ASN A 207 5.59 -19.03 27.82
N THR A 208 4.56 -19.74 27.33
CA THR A 208 4.41 -20.12 25.91
C THR A 208 3.02 -19.82 25.37
N ILE A 209 2.99 -19.47 24.08
CA ILE A 209 1.76 -19.37 23.28
C ILE A 209 1.86 -20.31 22.10
N SER A 210 0.76 -20.97 21.77
CA SER A 210 0.62 -21.81 20.59
C SER A 210 -0.72 -21.58 19.90
N ILE A 211 -0.78 -21.89 18.61
CA ILE A 211 -2.02 -21.81 17.84
C ILE A 211 -2.80 -23.11 18.06
N ALA A 212 -3.92 -23.01 18.79
CA ALA A 212 -4.75 -24.17 19.12
C ALA A 212 -5.71 -24.54 17.98
N LYS A 213 -6.26 -23.57 17.27
CA LYS A 213 -7.23 -23.81 16.18
C LYS A 213 -7.19 -22.69 15.16
N ARG A 214 -7.35 -23.08 13.90
CA ARG A 214 -7.61 -22.19 12.76
C ARG A 214 -9.01 -22.51 12.22
N SER A 215 -9.83 -21.51 11.99
CA SER A 215 -11.18 -21.71 11.46
C SER A 215 -11.57 -20.60 10.50
N HIS A 216 -12.54 -20.89 9.63
CA HIS A 216 -13.09 -19.92 8.69
C HIS A 216 -12.05 -19.24 7.78
N ARG A 217 -10.99 -20.00 7.39
CA ARG A 217 -10.03 -19.50 6.38
C ARG A 217 -10.74 -19.41 5.03
N HIS A 218 -10.74 -18.20 4.44
CA HIS A 218 -11.31 -18.01 3.11
C HIS A 218 -10.79 -16.72 2.46
N VAL A 219 -10.89 -16.68 1.14
CA VAL A 219 -10.70 -15.44 0.37
C VAL A 219 -11.85 -14.50 0.66
N LEU A 220 -11.52 -13.29 1.08
CA LEU A 220 -12.47 -12.26 1.45
C LEU A 220 -12.79 -11.33 0.28
N PHE A 221 -11.74 -10.90 -0.46
CA PHE A 221 -11.88 -9.96 -1.56
C PHE A 221 -10.76 -10.09 -2.61
N GLU A 222 -11.13 -10.03 -3.89
CA GLU A 222 -10.22 -10.13 -5.05
C GLU A 222 -10.42 -8.99 -6.05
N GLY A 223 -11.06 -7.90 -5.64
CA GLY A 223 -11.53 -6.85 -6.54
C GLY A 223 -12.96 -7.10 -7.02
N ASN A 224 -13.62 -6.05 -7.48
CA ASN A 224 -14.98 -6.12 -8.02
C ASN A 224 -15.07 -5.73 -9.50
N GLY A 225 -13.93 -5.43 -10.13
CA GLY A 225 -13.85 -5.00 -11.51
C GLY A 225 -14.33 -3.57 -11.79
N TYR A 226 -15.04 -2.95 -10.85
CA TYR A 226 -15.57 -1.60 -10.97
C TYR A 226 -14.73 -0.57 -10.20
N HIS A 227 -14.70 -0.64 -8.87
CA HIS A 227 -13.84 0.22 -8.07
C HIS A 227 -12.39 -0.27 -8.05
N TYR A 228 -12.21 -1.59 -8.02
CA TYR A 228 -10.91 -2.23 -7.88
C TYR A 228 -10.71 -3.26 -8.97
N GLN A 229 -9.52 -3.22 -9.59
CA GLN A 229 -9.10 -4.12 -10.64
C GLN A 229 -9.11 -5.57 -10.16
N THR A 230 -9.61 -6.47 -11.01
CA THR A 230 -9.47 -7.91 -10.81
C THR A 230 -8.21 -8.43 -11.49
N TYR A 231 -7.70 -9.58 -11.04
CA TYR A 231 -6.58 -10.26 -11.70
C TYR A 231 -6.85 -10.55 -13.19
N LYS A 232 -8.10 -10.90 -13.54
CA LYS A 232 -8.49 -11.12 -14.93
C LYS A 232 -8.38 -9.85 -15.78
N GLN A 233 -8.81 -8.71 -15.27
CA GLN A 233 -8.65 -7.42 -15.94
C GLN A 233 -7.18 -7.09 -16.14
N TRP A 234 -6.36 -7.25 -15.09
CA TRP A 234 -4.93 -7.03 -15.17
C TRP A 234 -4.26 -7.90 -16.24
N LYS A 235 -4.52 -9.22 -16.26
CA LYS A 235 -3.99 -10.14 -17.27
C LYS A 235 -4.37 -9.76 -18.70
N SER A 236 -5.56 -9.22 -18.91
CA SER A 236 -6.06 -8.88 -20.24
C SER A 236 -5.54 -7.56 -20.79
N THR A 237 -5.16 -6.62 -19.91
CA THR A 237 -4.88 -5.23 -20.31
C THR A 237 -3.46 -4.78 -19.98
N ASN A 238 -2.83 -5.41 -19.00
CA ASN A 238 -1.50 -5.00 -18.57
C ASN A 238 -0.40 -5.56 -19.49
N LYS A 239 0.36 -4.67 -20.08
CA LYS A 239 1.53 -4.99 -20.91
C LYS A 239 2.85 -4.45 -20.36
N GLY A 240 2.86 -3.78 -19.24
CA GLY A 240 4.04 -3.10 -18.72
C GLY A 240 4.06 -2.80 -17.24
N ALA A 241 2.92 -2.78 -16.58
CA ALA A 241 2.89 -2.63 -15.13
C ALA A 241 3.29 -3.94 -14.45
N ASP A 242 4.07 -3.86 -13.44
CA ASP A 242 4.60 -5.01 -12.70
C ASP A 242 3.71 -5.42 -11.51
N ASN A 243 2.65 -4.67 -11.25
CA ASN A 243 1.88 -4.82 -10.03
C ASN A 243 0.38 -4.92 -10.26
N VAL A 244 -0.21 -6.00 -9.78
CA VAL A 244 -1.66 -6.16 -9.61
C VAL A 244 -1.93 -6.20 -8.11
N ALA A 245 -2.07 -5.04 -7.49
CA ALA A 245 -2.19 -4.96 -6.04
C ALA A 245 -3.56 -5.43 -5.54
N MET A 246 -3.56 -6.30 -4.56
CA MET A 246 -4.71 -6.69 -3.75
C MET A 246 -4.17 -7.26 -2.42
N ARG A 247 -3.57 -6.39 -1.60
CA ARG A 247 -2.79 -6.78 -0.43
C ARG A 247 -2.83 -5.76 0.70
N ASP A 248 -2.09 -6.05 1.76
CA ASP A 248 -1.80 -5.15 2.88
C ASP A 248 -3.04 -4.67 3.64
N ALA A 249 -4.00 -5.57 3.85
CA ALA A 249 -5.26 -5.22 4.50
C ALA A 249 -5.07 -4.76 5.94
N HIS A 250 -5.49 -3.54 6.25
CA HIS A 250 -5.49 -2.94 7.59
C HIS A 250 -6.91 -2.85 8.12
N VAL A 251 -7.16 -3.46 9.29
CA VAL A 251 -8.46 -3.46 9.94
C VAL A 251 -8.63 -2.24 10.83
N ILE A 252 -9.79 -1.57 10.70
CA ILE A 252 -10.21 -0.47 11.58
C ILE A 252 -11.68 -0.63 11.95
N SER A 253 -12.05 -0.25 13.16
CA SER A 253 -13.43 -0.24 13.64
C SER A 253 -13.89 1.17 13.96
N VAL A 254 -14.97 1.60 13.31
CA VAL A 254 -15.59 2.91 13.52
C VAL A 254 -17.09 2.71 13.71
N GLY A 255 -17.65 3.27 14.77
CA GLY A 255 -19.08 3.13 15.08
C GLY A 255 -19.56 1.69 15.26
N GLY A 256 -18.70 0.80 15.77
CA GLY A 256 -19.01 -0.63 15.92
C GLY A 256 -18.97 -1.43 14.62
N GLN A 257 -18.53 -0.84 13.53
CA GLN A 257 -18.42 -1.44 12.21
C GLN A 257 -16.95 -1.60 11.81
N ARG A 258 -16.55 -2.79 11.37
CA ARG A 258 -15.21 -3.06 10.85
C ARG A 258 -15.10 -2.75 9.35
N TYR A 259 -13.96 -2.17 8.99
CA TYR A 259 -13.53 -1.90 7.61
C TYR A 259 -12.14 -2.48 7.40
N LEU A 260 -11.81 -2.80 6.15
CA LEU A 260 -10.45 -3.04 5.71
C LEU A 260 -10.02 -1.94 4.75
N ILE A 261 -8.85 -1.39 5.00
CA ILE A 261 -8.14 -0.49 4.10
C ILE A 261 -7.02 -1.30 3.47
N PHE A 262 -6.80 -1.21 2.17
CA PHE A 262 -5.85 -2.09 1.48
C PHE A 262 -5.23 -1.43 0.25
N GLU A 263 -4.12 -1.97 -0.20
CA GLU A 263 -3.53 -1.63 -1.48
C GLU A 263 -4.27 -2.33 -2.61
N ALA A 264 -4.61 -1.56 -3.65
CA ALA A 264 -5.28 -2.05 -4.84
C ALA A 264 -4.86 -1.25 -6.09
N SER A 265 -5.40 -1.65 -7.22
CA SER A 265 -5.39 -0.89 -8.47
C SER A 265 -6.82 -0.52 -8.86
N THR A 266 -7.00 0.58 -9.59
CA THR A 266 -8.33 1.06 -9.97
C THR A 266 -9.03 0.13 -10.95
N GLY A 267 -10.35 -0.04 -10.78
CA GLY A 267 -11.22 -0.77 -11.70
C GLY A 267 -11.80 0.10 -12.81
N SER A 268 -12.82 -0.41 -13.50
CA SER A 268 -13.40 0.21 -14.70
C SER A 268 -14.04 1.59 -14.47
N ASN A 269 -14.37 1.93 -13.23
CA ASN A 269 -14.91 3.25 -12.90
C ASN A 269 -13.90 4.38 -13.17
N ASN A 270 -12.62 4.13 -12.95
CA ASN A 270 -11.54 5.08 -13.15
C ASN A 270 -10.27 4.34 -13.62
N TYR A 271 -10.37 3.74 -14.81
CA TYR A 271 -9.38 2.79 -15.28
C TYR A 271 -8.12 3.46 -15.80
N GLN A 272 -7.02 2.72 -15.77
CA GLN A 272 -5.77 3.10 -16.41
C GLN A 272 -5.94 3.28 -17.92
N GLY A 273 -5.00 3.93 -18.56
CA GLY A 273 -4.99 4.07 -20.00
C GLY A 273 -4.43 5.41 -20.48
N GLU A 274 -4.31 5.57 -21.78
CA GLU A 274 -3.77 6.78 -22.39
C GLU A 274 -4.64 8.02 -22.05
N ASN A 275 -5.94 7.84 -21.84
CA ASN A 275 -6.84 8.89 -21.41
C ASN A 275 -6.45 9.52 -20.07
N GLN A 276 -5.77 8.77 -19.19
CA GLN A 276 -5.27 9.31 -17.92
C GLN A 276 -4.06 10.21 -18.11
N VAL A 277 -3.23 9.96 -19.11
CA VAL A 277 -2.11 10.84 -19.49
C VAL A 277 -2.63 12.19 -19.97
N TYR A 278 -3.77 12.20 -20.67
CA TYR A 278 -4.42 13.44 -21.16
C TYR A 278 -5.44 14.02 -20.17
N ASN A 279 -5.60 13.46 -18.99
CA ASN A 279 -6.44 14.03 -17.94
C ASN A 279 -5.67 15.11 -17.17
N TRP A 280 -6.05 16.37 -17.39
CA TRP A 280 -5.42 17.54 -16.79
C TRP A 280 -5.27 17.43 -15.26
N LYS A 281 -6.29 16.88 -14.61
CA LYS A 281 -6.33 16.77 -13.15
C LYS A 281 -5.26 15.86 -12.55
N ASN A 282 -4.70 14.95 -13.32
CA ASN A 282 -3.64 14.05 -12.85
C ASN A 282 -2.30 14.78 -12.64
N TYR A 283 -2.14 15.96 -13.22
CA TYR A 283 -0.90 16.72 -13.11
C TYR A 283 -0.84 17.58 -11.85
N GLY A 284 -1.94 18.19 -11.41
CA GLY A 284 -1.97 19.07 -10.24
C GLY A 284 -1.13 20.33 -10.41
N GLY A 285 -0.89 21.02 -9.30
CA GLY A 285 -0.10 22.25 -9.26
C GLY A 285 -0.79 23.44 -9.91
N THR A 286 -0.01 24.48 -10.22
CA THR A 286 -0.48 25.62 -11.04
C THR A 286 -0.71 25.18 -12.48
N PRO A 287 -1.55 25.89 -13.27
CA PRO A 287 -1.74 25.59 -14.67
C PRO A 287 -0.44 25.55 -15.50
N LYS A 288 0.51 26.42 -15.17
CA LYS A 288 1.83 26.43 -15.81
C LYS A 288 2.65 25.19 -15.50
N GLU A 289 2.72 24.81 -14.24
CA GLU A 289 3.40 23.60 -13.80
C GLU A 289 2.75 22.35 -14.40
N ALA A 290 1.42 22.27 -14.38
CA ALA A 290 0.68 21.17 -14.98
C ALA A 290 0.99 21.03 -16.48
N LEU A 291 1.03 22.14 -17.23
CA LEU A 291 1.40 22.10 -18.66
C LEU A 291 2.86 21.67 -18.86
N GLN A 292 3.78 22.18 -18.07
CA GLN A 292 5.21 21.78 -18.13
C GLN A 292 5.40 20.28 -17.88
N ASN A 293 4.74 19.75 -16.83
CA ASN A 293 4.79 18.33 -16.49
C ASN A 293 4.12 17.47 -17.56
N PHE A 294 3.00 17.91 -18.12
CA PHE A 294 2.33 17.24 -19.24
C PHE A 294 3.25 17.14 -20.47
N LEU A 295 3.87 18.23 -20.85
CA LEU A 295 4.80 18.26 -22.00
C LEU A 295 6.02 17.37 -21.77
N LYS A 296 6.51 17.29 -20.53
CA LYS A 296 7.62 16.42 -20.13
C LYS A 296 7.25 14.93 -20.25
N VAL A 297 6.09 14.54 -19.72
CA VAL A 297 5.60 13.16 -19.80
C VAL A 297 5.36 12.74 -21.25
N THR A 298 4.73 13.60 -22.04
CA THR A 298 4.39 13.28 -23.46
C THR A 298 5.58 13.32 -24.40
N ALA A 299 6.65 14.01 -24.03
CA ALA A 299 7.90 14.05 -24.82
C ALA A 299 8.81 12.83 -24.61
N ASN A 300 8.54 12.02 -23.59
CA ASN A 300 9.34 10.84 -23.23
C ASN A 300 8.49 9.57 -23.35
N ASP A 301 8.78 8.75 -24.34
CA ASP A 301 8.00 7.55 -24.66
C ASP A 301 7.96 6.54 -23.50
N ASP A 302 9.05 6.41 -22.73
CA ASP A 302 9.12 5.51 -21.58
C ASP A 302 8.25 6.02 -20.42
N MET A 303 8.38 7.29 -20.06
CA MET A 303 7.50 7.94 -19.06
C MET A 303 6.04 7.83 -19.46
N ARG A 304 5.71 8.14 -20.72
CA ARG A 304 4.35 8.06 -21.24
C ARG A 304 3.79 6.64 -21.18
N SER A 305 4.57 5.63 -21.57
CA SER A 305 4.18 4.22 -21.50
C SER A 305 3.87 3.81 -20.07
N ARG A 306 4.73 4.14 -19.11
CA ARG A 306 4.54 3.81 -17.70
C ARG A 306 3.36 4.56 -17.09
N ALA A 307 3.18 5.84 -17.44
CA ALA A 307 2.02 6.63 -17.04
C ALA A 307 0.69 6.00 -17.49
N THR A 308 0.67 5.37 -18.66
CA THR A 308 -0.53 4.70 -19.18
C THR A 308 -1.00 3.54 -18.31
N TRP A 309 -0.09 2.87 -17.61
CA TRP A 309 -0.39 1.68 -16.81
C TRP A 309 -0.47 1.94 -15.31
N ALA A 310 0.03 3.06 -14.81
CA ALA A 310 0.04 3.39 -13.39
C ALA A 310 -1.37 3.73 -12.89
N ASN A 311 -1.87 2.96 -11.94
CA ASN A 311 -3.22 3.09 -11.42
C ASN A 311 -3.36 2.66 -9.96
N ALA A 312 -2.37 2.96 -9.10
CA ALA A 312 -2.42 2.64 -7.69
C ALA A 312 -3.67 3.24 -7.02
N ALA A 313 -4.23 2.49 -6.09
CA ALA A 313 -5.35 2.92 -5.27
C ALA A 313 -5.21 2.42 -3.84
N ILE A 314 -5.66 3.23 -2.89
CA ILE A 314 -5.91 2.78 -1.52
C ILE A 314 -7.39 2.50 -1.40
N GLY A 315 -7.72 1.23 -1.24
CA GLY A 315 -9.09 0.74 -1.21
C GLY A 315 -9.69 0.67 0.19
N ILE A 316 -11.00 0.55 0.24
CA ILE A 316 -11.77 0.34 1.47
C ILE A 316 -12.99 -0.53 1.22
N ILE A 317 -13.21 -1.51 2.10
CA ILE A 317 -14.43 -2.32 2.15
C ILE A 317 -14.99 -2.33 3.56
N ARG A 318 -16.31 -2.44 3.68
CA ARG A 318 -17.00 -2.67 4.95
C ARG A 318 -17.26 -4.16 5.13
N LEU A 319 -16.99 -4.67 6.33
CA LEU A 319 -17.21 -6.06 6.68
C LEU A 319 -18.59 -6.29 7.32
N THR A 320 -19.07 -7.52 7.29
CA THR A 320 -20.24 -7.95 8.06
C THR A 320 -19.95 -7.93 9.57
N LYS A 321 -21.02 -7.98 10.39
CA LYS A 321 -20.91 -7.94 11.85
C LYS A 321 -20.36 -9.22 12.48
N ASN A 322 -20.31 -10.33 11.75
CA ASN A 322 -19.74 -11.58 12.24
C ASN A 322 -18.22 -11.47 12.33
N GLU A 323 -17.68 -11.20 13.50
CA GLU A 323 -16.24 -10.99 13.71
C GLU A 323 -15.40 -12.21 13.43
N ASN A 324 -15.92 -13.41 13.67
CA ASN A 324 -15.18 -14.68 13.55
C ASN A 324 -15.18 -15.25 12.14
N ASN A 325 -16.14 -14.83 11.32
CA ASN A 325 -16.27 -15.23 9.92
C ASN A 325 -16.78 -14.05 9.08
N PRO A 326 -15.99 -12.97 9.00
CA PRO A 326 -16.42 -11.77 8.28
C PRO A 326 -16.52 -12.03 6.78
N LYS A 327 -17.47 -11.33 6.15
CA LYS A 327 -17.64 -11.25 4.71
C LYS A 327 -17.64 -9.78 4.29
N VAL A 328 -17.51 -9.52 3.01
CA VAL A 328 -17.69 -8.17 2.47
C VAL A 328 -19.16 -7.81 2.53
N ALA A 329 -19.48 -6.75 3.27
CA ALA A 329 -20.83 -6.17 3.33
C ALA A 329 -21.04 -5.08 2.26
N LYS A 330 -19.99 -4.30 1.98
CA LYS A 330 -20.02 -3.25 0.97
C LYS A 330 -18.63 -2.95 0.44
N VAL A 331 -18.51 -2.82 -0.87
CA VAL A 331 -17.33 -2.26 -1.53
C VAL A 331 -17.55 -0.76 -1.69
N LEU A 332 -16.58 0.05 -1.28
CA LEU A 332 -16.62 1.51 -1.34
C LEU A 332 -15.62 2.03 -2.37
N PRO A 333 -15.79 3.26 -2.88
CA PRO A 333 -14.78 3.89 -3.74
C PRO A 333 -13.42 3.99 -3.06
N PRO A 334 -12.31 4.00 -3.81
CA PRO A 334 -10.98 4.20 -3.24
C PRO A 334 -10.89 5.49 -2.40
N LEU A 335 -10.12 5.45 -1.33
CA LEU A 335 -9.80 6.65 -0.53
C LEU A 335 -8.88 7.59 -1.29
N VAL A 336 -7.85 7.02 -1.93
CA VAL A 336 -6.86 7.71 -2.74
C VAL A 336 -6.62 6.90 -4.00
N ASN A 337 -6.42 7.58 -5.13
CA ASN A 337 -5.90 7.00 -6.36
C ASN A 337 -4.70 7.81 -6.87
N SER A 338 -3.88 7.19 -7.69
CA SER A 338 -2.68 7.80 -8.25
C SER A 338 -2.52 7.45 -9.73
N LEU A 339 -3.57 7.72 -10.49
CA LEU A 339 -3.61 7.47 -11.93
C LEU A 339 -2.50 8.22 -12.64
N MET A 340 -1.82 7.54 -13.57
CA MET A 340 -0.67 8.04 -14.31
C MET A 340 0.63 8.19 -13.46
N VAL A 341 0.52 8.41 -12.16
CA VAL A 341 1.62 8.89 -11.32
C VAL A 341 2.35 7.75 -10.61
N SER A 342 1.63 6.83 -10.00
CA SER A 342 2.20 5.67 -9.32
C SER A 342 1.37 4.42 -9.53
N ASP A 343 2.06 3.29 -9.66
CA ASP A 343 1.45 1.96 -9.75
C ASP A 343 1.44 1.22 -8.39
N GLU A 344 2.08 1.80 -7.38
CA GLU A 344 2.27 1.15 -6.08
C GLU A 344 2.18 2.16 -4.94
N ILE A 345 1.19 1.97 -4.05
CA ILE A 345 1.07 2.68 -2.77
C ILE A 345 0.75 1.63 -1.71
N GLU A 346 1.75 1.21 -0.94
CA GLU A 346 1.75 0.03 -0.09
C GLU A 346 1.42 0.33 1.38
N ARG A 347 1.03 -0.70 2.11
CA ARG A 347 0.91 -0.71 3.57
C ARG A 347 0.04 0.42 4.14
N PRO A 348 -1.18 0.65 3.60
CA PRO A 348 -2.03 1.70 4.14
C PRO A 348 -2.45 1.39 5.58
N ASN A 349 -2.32 2.40 6.45
CA ASN A 349 -2.77 2.35 7.83
C ASN A 349 -3.57 3.60 8.15
N ILE A 350 -4.69 3.47 8.87
CA ILE A 350 -5.45 4.62 9.38
C ILE A 350 -5.37 4.66 10.89
N ILE A 351 -5.00 5.82 11.41
CA ILE A 351 -4.96 6.10 12.85
C ILE A 351 -6.03 7.14 13.17
N PRO A 352 -7.09 6.78 13.91
CA PRO A 352 -8.05 7.74 14.43
C PRO A 352 -7.40 8.57 15.53
N MET A 353 -7.45 9.88 15.42
CA MET A 353 -6.90 10.79 16.45
C MET A 353 -7.63 12.13 16.41
N ASN A 354 -8.08 12.60 17.57
CA ASN A 354 -8.72 13.92 17.71
C ASN A 354 -9.89 14.16 16.74
N GLY A 355 -10.74 13.14 16.53
CA GLY A 355 -11.89 13.22 15.62
C GLY A 355 -11.56 13.20 14.13
N LYS A 356 -10.31 12.93 13.79
CA LYS A 356 -9.83 12.82 12.40
C LYS A 356 -9.26 11.44 12.11
N TYR A 357 -9.14 11.13 10.83
CA TYR A 357 -8.55 9.89 10.32
C TYR A 357 -7.26 10.25 9.56
N TYR A 358 -6.13 9.78 10.10
CA TYR A 358 -4.82 9.96 9.48
C TYR A 358 -4.46 8.69 8.72
N LEU A 359 -4.37 8.79 7.41
CA LEU A 359 -4.00 7.71 6.51
C LEU A 359 -2.52 7.83 6.15
N PHE A 360 -1.76 6.77 6.41
CA PHE A 360 -0.35 6.66 6.02
C PHE A 360 -0.15 5.48 5.10
N ALA A 361 0.75 5.63 4.12
CA ALA A 361 1.14 4.58 3.21
C ALA A 361 2.56 4.82 2.69
N THR A 362 3.14 3.86 1.99
CA THR A 362 4.47 3.99 1.40
C THR A 362 4.41 3.84 -0.11
N THR A 363 5.33 4.47 -0.82
CA THR A 363 5.50 4.31 -2.26
C THR A 363 6.98 4.33 -2.62
N ARG A 364 7.27 3.83 -3.82
CA ARG A 364 8.57 4.05 -4.48
C ARG A 364 8.39 5.01 -5.63
N LEU A 365 9.33 5.94 -5.79
CA LEU A 365 9.23 6.97 -6.83
C LEU A 365 9.40 6.43 -8.24
N ASN A 366 9.93 5.23 -8.42
CA ASN A 366 10.14 4.56 -9.69
C ASN A 366 8.92 3.77 -10.21
N ARG A 367 7.74 3.95 -9.61
CA ARG A 367 6.53 3.18 -9.92
C ARG A 367 5.51 3.93 -10.78
N GLY A 368 5.94 4.71 -11.73
CA GLY A 368 5.02 5.45 -12.61
C GLY A 368 5.72 6.37 -13.59
N ALA A 369 5.12 7.55 -13.85
CA ALA A 369 5.57 8.50 -14.85
C ALA A 369 6.87 9.27 -14.49
N GLY A 370 7.39 9.13 -13.30
CA GLY A 370 8.43 10.02 -12.76
C GLY A 370 9.87 9.59 -12.95
N ASP A 371 10.24 8.99 -14.06
CA ASP A 371 11.55 8.37 -14.29
C ASP A 371 12.76 9.23 -13.94
N ASP A 372 12.79 10.46 -14.36
CA ASP A 372 13.93 11.35 -14.16
C ASP A 372 14.08 11.81 -12.70
N LEU A 373 12.98 12.01 -12.01
CA LEU A 373 13.00 12.44 -10.61
C LEU A 373 13.41 11.30 -9.67
N TRP A 374 12.91 10.09 -9.89
CA TRP A 374 13.32 8.97 -9.06
C TRP A 374 14.80 8.60 -9.28
N GLN A 375 15.32 8.74 -10.49
CA GLN A 375 16.74 8.52 -10.79
C GLN A 375 17.64 9.49 -10.04
N GLN A 376 17.25 10.78 -9.97
CA GLN A 376 17.97 11.78 -9.18
C GLN A 376 17.91 11.45 -7.67
N ALA A 377 16.76 11.04 -7.17
CA ALA A 377 16.61 10.62 -5.76
C ALA A 377 17.47 9.40 -5.44
N ASP A 378 17.41 8.37 -6.28
CA ASP A 378 18.18 7.14 -6.13
C ASP A 378 19.69 7.39 -6.20
N ALA A 379 20.15 8.23 -7.12
CA ALA A 379 21.53 8.64 -7.20
C ALA A 379 22.02 9.41 -5.94
N LYS A 380 21.10 10.08 -5.26
CA LYS A 380 21.42 10.86 -4.05
C LYS A 380 21.53 9.99 -2.80
N VAL A 381 20.62 9.04 -2.61
CA VAL A 381 20.49 8.29 -1.35
C VAL A 381 20.59 6.76 -1.51
N GLY A 382 20.67 6.25 -2.74
CA GLY A 382 20.69 4.80 -3.02
C GLY A 382 19.33 4.12 -2.81
N ASP A 383 18.24 4.88 -2.74
CA ASP A 383 16.88 4.42 -2.54
C ASP A 383 15.88 5.46 -3.06
N ASN A 384 14.61 5.08 -3.20
CA ASN A 384 13.55 5.99 -3.65
C ASN A 384 12.21 5.78 -2.90
N VAL A 385 12.26 5.20 -1.70
CA VAL A 385 11.07 4.95 -0.85
C VAL A 385 10.67 6.23 -0.10
N ALA A 386 9.37 6.50 -0.09
CA ALA A 386 8.78 7.59 0.67
C ALA A 386 7.53 7.14 1.43
N MET A 387 7.32 7.68 2.63
CA MET A 387 6.07 7.56 3.37
C MET A 387 5.18 8.75 3.06
N LEU A 388 3.95 8.44 2.66
CA LEU A 388 2.90 9.41 2.34
C LEU A 388 1.86 9.49 3.46
N GLY A 389 1.19 10.63 3.59
CA GLY A 389 0.13 10.82 4.56
C GLY A 389 -0.97 11.76 4.10
N TRP A 390 -2.19 11.44 4.53
CA TRP A 390 -3.40 12.24 4.31
C TRP A 390 -4.22 12.31 5.58
N VAL A 391 -5.11 13.28 5.66
CA VAL A 391 -6.04 13.44 6.77
C VAL A 391 -7.44 13.74 6.28
N SER A 392 -8.44 13.18 6.95
CA SER A 392 -9.86 13.47 6.69
C SER A 392 -10.67 13.55 7.98
N ASP A 393 -11.78 14.28 7.95
CA ASP A 393 -12.83 14.25 8.98
C ASP A 393 -13.75 13.03 8.84
N HIS A 394 -13.68 12.32 7.70
CA HIS A 394 -14.48 11.15 7.38
C HIS A 394 -13.59 9.95 7.04
N LEU A 395 -13.99 8.76 7.51
CA LEU A 395 -13.22 7.54 7.24
C LEU A 395 -13.17 7.20 5.74
N THR A 396 -14.27 7.42 5.01
CA THR A 396 -14.49 6.85 3.67
C THR A 396 -14.29 7.82 2.53
N TYR A 397 -14.00 9.10 2.80
CA TYR A 397 -13.79 10.14 1.77
C TYR A 397 -13.17 11.41 2.36
N GLY A 398 -12.83 12.36 1.47
CA GLY A 398 -12.43 13.72 1.87
C GLY A 398 -10.98 13.84 2.36
N TYR A 399 -10.12 12.90 2.02
CA TYR A 399 -8.71 12.93 2.39
C TYR A 399 -7.96 14.07 1.72
N LYS A 400 -7.18 14.80 2.52
CA LYS A 400 -6.30 15.90 2.06
C LYS A 400 -4.86 15.53 2.34
N PRO A 401 -3.93 15.80 1.41
CA PRO A 401 -2.53 15.48 1.60
C PRO A 401 -1.93 16.30 2.77
N LEU A 402 -1.17 15.63 3.63
CA LEU A 402 -0.35 16.31 4.62
C LEU A 402 0.77 17.07 3.92
N ASN A 403 1.20 18.19 4.50
CA ASN A 403 2.33 18.99 4.00
C ASN A 403 2.20 19.44 2.53
N GLY A 404 0.98 19.45 1.99
CA GLY A 404 0.66 19.90 0.64
C GLY A 404 0.85 18.86 -0.47
N ASP A 405 1.80 17.93 -0.32
CA ASP A 405 2.15 16.91 -1.31
C ASP A 405 2.06 15.45 -0.80
N ALA A 406 1.59 15.30 0.43
CA ALA A 406 1.51 14.05 1.18
C ALA A 406 2.86 13.53 1.73
N ALA A 407 3.99 14.20 1.54
CA ALA A 407 5.26 13.75 2.10
C ALA A 407 5.21 13.74 3.64
N VAL A 408 5.59 12.60 4.23
CA VAL A 408 5.77 12.44 5.69
C VAL A 408 7.22 12.12 6.01
N LEU A 409 7.77 11.08 5.38
CA LEU A 409 9.17 10.71 5.47
C LEU A 409 9.71 10.37 4.08
N VAL A 410 10.97 10.67 3.84
CA VAL A 410 11.69 10.28 2.62
C VAL A 410 12.98 9.55 2.98
N ALA A 411 13.44 8.66 2.12
CA ALA A 411 14.69 7.93 2.28
C ALA A 411 15.88 8.88 2.47
N SER A 412 16.91 8.42 3.15
CA SER A 412 18.13 9.17 3.47
C SER A 412 19.39 8.34 3.23
#